data_5ca58b9ae660aaa3c73523ba2102fb90
#
_entry.id   5ca58b9ae660aaa3c73523ba2102fb90
#
_cell.length_a   1.000
_cell.length_b   1.000
_cell.length_c   1.000
_cell.angle_alpha   90.00
_cell.angle_beta   90.00
_cell.angle_gamma   90.00
#
_symmetry.space_group_name_H-M   'P 1'
#
loop_
_entity.id
_entity.type
_entity.pdbx_description
1 polymer ?
#
loop_
_entity_poly.entity_id
_entity_poly.type
_entity_poly.pdbx_seq_one_letter_code
_entity_poly.pdbx_strand_id
1 'polypeptide(L)'
;MLKAICLGRVTYDINLIVDKMPTEGSTTEFFEKQGCGGGAAANIAYCLAKWGIGVAFAGVIGNDPNGTRIKKEFEKVHIDTRYIEPSYDNDTPISLNIINKMTGEHTTFNISDKYVGLKKCDFDFTPDVIVVDGYDVNQAKILLDRFPNALSVLDATIMTNSVVELIRKVKYAVLTQEFAEMVTGIKVDFQDPSTLVNLYQKLKKRYLKVEFIVTLGSKGALYSINNQIKVSPSLKVEVVDKNGSGNIFRAAVAHTLVHGGDIEKAVKMGCIASGLSLKQYGARTSIPTLEEIKNTYEQNY
;
A
#
# COMPACT_ATOMS: atom_id res chain seq x y z
N MET A 1 11.22 19.14 -8.53
CA MET A 1 11.09 17.80 -7.91
C MET A 1 9.64 17.62 -7.54
N LEU A 2 9.01 16.51 -7.96
CA LEU A 2 7.64 16.14 -7.59
C LEU A 2 7.54 15.95 -6.08
N LYS A 3 6.39 16.35 -5.49
CA LYS A 3 6.16 16.30 -4.05
C LYS A 3 4.94 15.43 -3.74
N ALA A 4 5.11 14.53 -2.79
CA ALA A 4 4.05 13.66 -2.30
C ALA A 4 3.72 13.92 -0.83
N ILE A 5 2.45 13.78 -0.49
CA ILE A 5 1.99 13.60 0.88
C ILE A 5 1.47 12.18 1.01
N CYS A 6 2.02 11.42 1.95
CA CYS A 6 1.47 10.13 2.36
C CYS A 6 0.90 10.27 3.76
N LEU A 7 -0.38 9.93 3.93
CA LEU A 7 -1.10 10.06 5.19
C LEU A 7 -1.74 8.74 5.58
N GLY A 8 -1.45 8.27 6.79
CA GLY A 8 -2.05 7.07 7.31
C GLY A 8 -1.28 6.42 8.46
N ARG A 9 -1.59 5.15 8.67
CA ARG A 9 -1.01 4.38 9.77
C ARG A 9 0.45 4.04 9.49
N VAL A 10 1.22 4.09 10.57
CA VAL A 10 2.58 3.56 10.63
C VAL A 10 2.67 2.53 11.75
N THR A 11 3.41 1.47 11.54
CA THR A 11 3.66 0.38 12.49
C THR A 11 5.15 0.11 12.60
N TYR A 12 5.55 -0.59 13.65
CA TYR A 12 6.85 -1.25 13.68
C TYR A 12 6.63 -2.74 13.43
N ASP A 13 7.13 -3.23 12.31
CA ASP A 13 6.93 -4.61 11.89
C ASP A 13 8.07 -5.48 12.42
N ILE A 14 7.71 -6.60 13.04
CA ILE A 14 8.63 -7.66 13.47
C ILE A 14 8.34 -8.88 12.59
N ASN A 15 9.28 -9.24 11.74
CA ASN A 15 9.17 -10.39 10.87
C ASN A 15 9.94 -11.57 11.46
N LEU A 16 9.27 -12.70 11.67
CA LEU A 16 9.85 -13.96 12.12
C LEU A 16 9.73 -14.98 10.99
N ILE A 17 10.87 -15.49 10.53
CA ILE A 17 10.91 -16.48 9.45
C ILE A 17 10.96 -17.89 10.06
N VAL A 18 9.98 -18.71 9.70
CA VAL A 18 9.81 -20.09 10.20
C VAL A 18 9.77 -21.09 9.06
N ASP A 19 10.22 -22.31 9.28
CA ASP A 19 10.09 -23.40 8.28
C ASP A 19 8.64 -23.84 8.13
N LYS A 20 7.90 -23.87 9.24
CA LYS A 20 6.51 -24.30 9.30
C LYS A 20 5.73 -23.39 10.21
N MET A 21 4.54 -23.01 9.75
CA MET A 21 3.62 -22.21 10.58
C MET A 21 3.31 -22.95 11.87
N PRO A 22 3.37 -22.24 13.04
CA PRO A 22 3.02 -22.84 14.32
C PRO A 22 1.57 -23.27 14.34
N THR A 23 1.32 -24.41 14.99
CA THR A 23 -0.02 -24.89 15.30
C THR A 23 -0.37 -24.58 16.74
N GLU A 24 -1.66 -24.54 17.08
CA GLU A 24 -2.08 -24.33 18.45
C GLU A 24 -1.44 -25.33 19.42
N GLY A 25 -0.91 -24.85 20.55
CA GLY A 25 -0.21 -25.67 21.54
C GLY A 25 1.21 -26.07 21.18
N SER A 26 1.76 -25.67 20.02
CA SER A 26 3.15 -26.00 19.64
C SER A 26 4.14 -24.92 20.04
N THR A 27 5.42 -25.34 20.17
CA THR A 27 6.58 -24.43 20.23
C THR A 27 7.30 -24.47 18.90
N THR A 28 7.60 -23.30 18.32
CA THR A 28 8.28 -23.17 17.03
C THR A 28 9.47 -22.24 17.16
N GLU A 29 10.61 -22.65 16.62
CA GLU A 29 11.79 -21.82 16.49
C GLU A 29 11.72 -21.00 15.19
N PHE A 30 12.29 -19.80 15.21
CA PHE A 30 12.42 -18.95 14.01
C PHE A 30 13.90 -18.85 13.61
N PHE A 31 14.17 -18.82 12.31
CA PHE A 31 15.52 -18.72 11.77
C PHE A 31 16.08 -17.32 11.82
N GLU A 32 15.23 -16.34 11.57
CA GLU A 32 15.63 -14.95 11.44
C GLU A 32 14.55 -14.04 11.98
N LYS A 33 15.00 -12.96 12.64
CA LYS A 33 14.16 -11.87 13.11
C LYS A 33 14.59 -10.58 12.43
N GLN A 34 13.66 -9.95 11.74
CA GLN A 34 13.86 -8.63 11.16
C GLN A 34 12.88 -7.64 11.77
N GLY A 35 13.36 -6.43 12.09
CA GLY A 35 12.52 -5.34 12.56
C GLY A 35 12.66 -4.12 11.66
N CYS A 36 11.55 -3.55 11.21
CA CYS A 36 11.55 -2.35 10.37
C CYS A 36 10.25 -1.56 10.56
N GLY A 37 10.25 -0.32 10.10
CA GLY A 37 8.99 0.42 9.98
C GLY A 37 8.06 -0.24 8.95
N GLY A 38 6.75 -0.22 9.25
CA GLY A 38 5.67 -0.76 8.43
C GLY A 38 4.47 0.18 8.37
N GLY A 39 3.33 -0.35 7.96
CA GLY A 39 2.11 0.39 7.69
C GLY A 39 1.96 0.74 6.21
N ALA A 40 0.72 0.71 5.69
CA ALA A 40 0.48 0.80 4.26
C ALA A 40 0.95 2.13 3.66
N ALA A 41 0.45 3.27 4.14
CA ALA A 41 0.88 4.60 3.68
C ALA A 41 2.36 4.86 3.95
N ALA A 42 2.91 4.34 5.06
CA ALA A 42 4.31 4.48 5.43
C ALA A 42 5.25 3.72 4.48
N ASN A 43 4.88 2.51 4.07
CA ASN A 43 5.64 1.73 3.10
C ASN A 43 5.56 2.34 1.69
N ILE A 44 4.39 2.87 1.28
CA ILE A 44 4.24 3.60 0.03
C ILE A 44 5.12 4.86 0.03
N ALA A 45 5.12 5.62 1.14
CA ALA A 45 6.00 6.78 1.32
C ALA A 45 7.47 6.43 1.14
N TYR A 46 7.90 5.32 1.76
CA TYR A 46 9.27 4.85 1.67
C TYR A 46 9.68 4.45 0.24
N CYS A 47 8.77 3.76 -0.50
CA CYS A 47 8.98 3.43 -1.91
C CYS A 47 9.13 4.69 -2.77
N LEU A 48 8.19 5.64 -2.65
CA LEU A 48 8.20 6.87 -3.44
C LEU A 48 9.46 7.71 -3.18
N ALA A 49 9.92 7.78 -1.93
CA ALA A 49 11.15 8.47 -1.57
C ALA A 49 12.38 7.79 -2.18
N LYS A 50 12.48 6.45 -2.10
CA LYS A 50 13.55 5.68 -2.78
C LYS A 50 13.54 5.87 -4.29
N TRP A 51 12.41 6.17 -4.89
CA TRP A 51 12.25 6.42 -6.33
C TRP A 51 12.35 7.90 -6.71
N GLY A 52 12.85 8.76 -5.80
CA GLY A 52 13.22 10.14 -6.10
C GLY A 52 12.09 11.16 -6.02
N ILE A 53 10.95 10.83 -5.43
CA ILE A 53 9.89 11.79 -5.11
C ILE A 53 10.19 12.42 -3.74
N GLY A 54 10.03 13.73 -3.60
CA GLY A 54 10.09 14.42 -2.31
C GLY A 54 8.85 14.09 -1.49
N VAL A 55 8.97 13.31 -0.42
CA VAL A 55 7.83 12.80 0.36
C VAL A 55 7.77 13.46 1.72
N ALA A 56 6.58 13.92 2.12
CA ALA A 56 6.21 14.19 3.50
C ALA A 56 5.26 13.10 4.00
N PHE A 57 5.51 12.58 5.19
CA PHE A 57 4.65 11.59 5.83
C PHE A 57 3.91 12.17 7.01
N ALA A 58 2.59 11.97 7.07
CA ALA A 58 1.73 12.35 8.19
C ALA A 58 1.08 11.11 8.81
N GLY A 59 1.19 11.00 10.12
CA GLY A 59 0.65 9.89 10.90
C GLY A 59 1.05 10.04 12.36
N VAL A 60 0.68 9.06 13.18
CA VAL A 60 0.97 9.07 14.61
C VAL A 60 1.89 7.91 14.98
N ILE A 61 2.91 8.19 15.78
CA ILE A 61 3.79 7.19 16.38
C ILE A 61 3.85 7.38 17.90
N GLY A 62 4.17 6.35 18.65
CA GLY A 62 4.46 6.45 20.08
C GLY A 62 5.75 7.23 20.34
N ASN A 63 5.83 7.88 21.48
CA ASN A 63 7.07 8.46 22.00
C ASN A 63 7.95 7.36 22.65
N ASP A 64 8.31 6.36 21.84
CA ASP A 64 8.98 5.14 22.24
C ASP A 64 10.19 4.79 21.32
N PRO A 65 10.98 3.74 21.66
CA PRO A 65 12.11 3.34 20.83
C PRO A 65 11.72 2.92 19.40
N ASN A 66 10.53 2.34 19.17
CA ASN A 66 10.07 1.92 17.85
C ASN A 66 9.71 3.14 16.97
N GLY A 67 9.01 4.12 17.54
CA GLY A 67 8.73 5.39 16.86
C GLY A 67 10.01 6.14 16.49
N THR A 68 11.01 6.14 17.40
CA THR A 68 12.34 6.72 17.11
C THR A 68 13.04 6.00 15.94
N ARG A 69 12.97 4.66 15.90
CA ARG A 69 13.55 3.86 14.81
C ARG A 69 12.89 4.17 13.48
N ILE A 70 11.56 4.25 13.43
CA ILE A 70 10.80 4.59 12.24
C ILE A 70 11.19 5.97 11.69
N LYS A 71 11.28 6.98 12.56
CA LYS A 71 11.75 8.32 12.15
C LYS A 71 13.14 8.27 11.52
N LYS A 72 14.09 7.59 12.15
CA LYS A 72 15.45 7.42 11.61
C LYS A 72 15.46 6.69 10.25
N GLU A 73 14.58 5.71 10.04
CA GLU A 73 14.46 5.04 8.75
C GLU A 73 13.92 5.98 7.68
N PHE A 74 12.93 6.82 8.00
CA PHE A 74 12.40 7.83 7.10
C PHE A 74 13.43 8.89 6.73
N GLU A 75 14.19 9.38 7.71
CA GLU A 75 15.27 10.36 7.52
C GLU A 75 16.36 9.84 6.57
N LYS A 76 16.70 8.53 6.63
CA LYS A 76 17.69 7.91 5.73
C LYS A 76 17.30 7.96 4.26
N VAL A 77 16.01 8.02 3.95
CA VAL A 77 15.48 8.15 2.58
C VAL A 77 14.90 9.55 2.32
N HIS A 78 15.24 10.53 3.18
CA HIS A 78 14.85 11.94 3.05
C HIS A 78 13.34 12.19 3.07
N ILE A 79 12.57 11.37 3.78
CA ILE A 79 11.15 11.65 4.05
C ILE A 79 11.05 12.75 5.10
N ASP A 80 10.26 13.78 4.81
CA ASP A 80 9.96 14.85 5.76
C ASP A 80 9.04 14.31 6.89
N THR A 81 9.59 14.25 8.10
CA THR A 81 8.94 13.70 9.29
C THR A 81 8.31 14.77 10.19
N ARG A 82 8.31 16.05 9.79
CA ARG A 82 7.75 17.18 10.58
C ARG A 82 6.24 17.01 10.86
N TYR A 83 5.55 16.24 10.03
CA TYR A 83 4.10 16.01 10.12
C TYR A 83 3.74 14.71 10.85
N ILE A 84 4.71 14.06 11.47
CA ILE A 84 4.48 12.90 12.34
C ILE A 84 4.20 13.40 13.75
N GLU A 85 3.01 13.13 14.26
CA GLU A 85 2.64 13.47 15.63
C GLU A 85 3.13 12.39 16.61
N PRO A 86 3.82 12.77 17.71
CA PRO A 86 4.13 11.83 18.80
C PRO A 86 2.89 11.59 19.67
N SER A 87 2.60 10.33 19.99
CA SER A 87 1.68 9.96 21.07
C SER A 87 2.46 9.73 22.36
N TYR A 88 1.97 10.28 23.46
CA TYR A 88 2.54 10.07 24.80
C TYR A 88 1.72 9.07 25.63
N ASP A 89 0.49 8.78 25.16
CA ASP A 89 -0.45 7.90 25.85
C ASP A 89 -0.49 6.48 25.26
N ASN A 90 0.06 6.31 24.04
CA ASN A 90 0.04 5.03 23.33
C ASN A 90 1.39 4.78 22.68
N ASP A 91 1.83 3.53 22.73
CA ASP A 91 3.02 3.08 22.04
C ASP A 91 2.83 3.00 20.54
N THR A 92 3.95 2.98 19.80
CA THR A 92 3.96 2.73 18.36
C THR A 92 3.34 1.35 18.08
N PRO A 93 2.30 1.26 17.25
CA PRO A 93 1.68 -0.03 16.93
C PRO A 93 2.70 -1.02 16.35
N ILE A 94 2.60 -2.29 16.78
CA ILE A 94 3.49 -3.35 16.32
C ILE A 94 2.69 -4.33 15.44
N SER A 95 3.28 -4.74 14.32
CA SER A 95 2.81 -5.88 13.52
C SER A 95 3.82 -7.01 13.64
N LEU A 96 3.39 -8.14 14.18
CA LEU A 96 4.20 -9.37 14.22
C LEU A 96 3.79 -10.23 13.02
N ASN A 97 4.72 -10.42 12.09
CA ASN A 97 4.53 -11.22 10.89
C ASN A 97 5.29 -12.54 11.03
N ILE A 98 4.60 -13.65 10.97
CA ILE A 98 5.19 -14.98 10.91
C ILE A 98 5.19 -15.41 9.44
N ILE A 99 6.38 -15.55 8.85
CA ILE A 99 6.57 -15.82 7.42
C ILE A 99 7.00 -17.27 7.25
N ASN A 100 6.24 -18.02 6.47
CA ASN A 100 6.58 -19.38 6.09
C ASN A 100 7.66 -19.36 4.99
N LYS A 101 8.86 -19.84 5.30
CA LYS A 101 10.01 -19.85 4.38
C LYS A 101 9.76 -20.62 3.09
N MET A 102 8.93 -21.68 3.16
CA MET A 102 8.68 -22.56 2.01
C MET A 102 7.67 -21.97 1.02
N THR A 103 6.73 -21.13 1.47
CA THR A 103 5.63 -20.64 0.64
C THR A 103 5.63 -19.12 0.47
N GLY A 104 6.41 -18.38 1.29
CA GLY A 104 6.37 -16.93 1.36
C GLY A 104 5.06 -16.36 1.93
N GLU A 105 4.12 -17.22 2.33
CA GLU A 105 2.89 -16.80 3.00
C GLU A 105 3.19 -16.32 4.42
N HIS A 106 2.40 -15.39 4.89
CA HIS A 106 2.56 -14.88 6.25
C HIS A 106 1.23 -14.79 6.99
N THR A 107 1.33 -14.85 8.32
CA THR A 107 0.22 -14.51 9.23
C THR A 107 0.65 -13.34 10.08
N THR A 108 -0.19 -12.31 10.14
CA THR A 108 0.09 -11.07 10.88
C THR A 108 -0.75 -10.98 12.15
N PHE A 109 -0.08 -10.70 13.26
CA PHE A 109 -0.70 -10.29 14.52
C PHE A 109 -0.46 -8.81 14.72
N ASN A 110 -1.52 -8.03 14.72
CA ASN A 110 -1.43 -6.61 15.03
C ASN A 110 -1.55 -6.40 16.54
N ILE A 111 -0.48 -5.95 17.15
CA ILE A 111 -0.43 -5.54 18.56
C ILE A 111 -0.61 -4.03 18.56
N SER A 112 -1.81 -3.58 18.83
CA SER A 112 -2.08 -2.15 18.97
C SER A 112 -3.17 -1.95 19.98
N ASP A 113 -2.95 -1.00 20.85
CA ASP A 113 -3.99 -0.34 21.60
C ASP A 113 -4.91 0.41 20.63
N LYS A 114 -5.84 1.19 21.14
CA LYS A 114 -6.73 1.99 20.29
C LYS A 114 -5.89 2.88 19.37
N TYR A 115 -6.13 2.78 18.06
CA TYR A 115 -5.51 3.69 17.10
C TYR A 115 -5.85 5.13 17.46
N VAL A 116 -4.83 5.94 17.68
CA VAL A 116 -4.98 7.39 17.88
C VAL A 116 -4.76 8.06 16.55
N GLY A 117 -5.82 8.68 16.03
CA GLY A 117 -5.75 9.41 14.77
C GLY A 117 -4.97 10.71 14.89
N LEU A 118 -4.45 11.15 13.75
CA LEU A 118 -3.76 12.43 13.57
C LEU A 118 -4.70 13.60 13.95
N LYS A 119 -4.26 14.50 14.81
CA LYS A 119 -5.07 15.63 15.27
C LYS A 119 -5.17 16.74 14.23
N LYS A 120 -4.02 17.03 13.58
CA LYS A 120 -3.93 18.10 12.59
C LYS A 120 -2.97 17.71 11.46
N CYS A 121 -3.33 18.08 10.24
CA CYS A 121 -2.53 17.85 9.05
C CYS A 121 -2.44 19.17 8.25
N ASP A 122 -1.44 19.98 8.55
CA ASP A 122 -1.26 21.31 7.95
C ASP A 122 0.09 21.41 7.23
N PHE A 123 0.06 21.22 5.92
CA PHE A 123 1.25 21.23 5.07
C PHE A 123 1.53 22.64 4.54
N ASP A 124 2.83 23.01 4.51
CA ASP A 124 3.34 24.30 4.03
C ASP A 124 3.69 24.32 2.54
N PHE A 125 3.29 23.27 1.80
CA PHE A 125 3.53 23.13 0.36
C PHE A 125 2.32 22.52 -0.37
N THR A 126 2.29 22.65 -1.70
CA THR A 126 1.29 22.01 -2.56
C THR A 126 1.87 20.68 -3.08
N PRO A 127 1.18 19.55 -2.86
CA PRO A 127 1.62 18.25 -3.37
C PRO A 127 1.20 18.03 -4.82
N ASP A 128 2.00 17.27 -5.56
CA ASP A 128 1.64 16.74 -6.87
C ASP A 128 0.80 15.45 -6.71
N VAL A 129 1.09 14.66 -5.66
CA VAL A 129 0.38 13.42 -5.34
C VAL A 129 0.09 13.28 -3.85
N ILE A 130 -1.10 12.79 -3.54
CA ILE A 130 -1.55 12.44 -2.19
C ILE A 130 -1.89 10.95 -2.16
N VAL A 131 -1.30 10.23 -1.20
CA VAL A 131 -1.62 8.82 -0.93
C VAL A 131 -2.20 8.69 0.47
N VAL A 132 -3.34 8.00 0.59
CA VAL A 132 -4.03 7.77 1.87
C VAL A 132 -4.40 6.29 2.01
N ASP A 133 -4.36 5.75 3.23
CA ASP A 133 -4.65 4.33 3.50
C ASP A 133 -5.95 4.07 4.28
N GLY A 134 -6.69 5.11 4.57
CA GLY A 134 -7.99 4.99 5.21
C GLY A 134 -7.99 4.88 6.75
N TYR A 135 -6.85 5.03 7.42
CA TYR A 135 -6.84 5.11 8.90
C TYR A 135 -7.25 6.49 9.42
N ASP A 136 -6.68 7.56 8.87
CA ASP A 136 -6.97 8.95 9.26
C ASP A 136 -8.01 9.61 8.34
N VAL A 137 -9.18 8.99 8.20
CA VAL A 137 -10.19 9.39 7.20
C VAL A 137 -10.60 10.86 7.30
N ASN A 138 -10.73 11.41 8.51
CA ASN A 138 -11.13 12.82 8.69
C ASN A 138 -10.03 13.75 8.16
N GLN A 139 -8.77 13.52 8.52
CA GLN A 139 -7.65 14.32 8.03
C GLN A 139 -7.41 14.11 6.53
N ALA A 140 -7.62 12.87 6.04
CA ALA A 140 -7.57 12.58 4.61
C ALA A 140 -8.62 13.39 3.82
N LYS A 141 -9.85 13.48 4.30
CA LYS A 141 -10.91 14.31 3.67
C LYS A 141 -10.51 15.78 3.63
N ILE A 142 -10.02 16.33 4.74
CA ILE A 142 -9.56 17.74 4.82
C ILE A 142 -8.42 17.98 3.82
N LEU A 143 -7.45 17.08 3.77
CA LEU A 143 -6.29 17.15 2.87
C LEU A 143 -6.70 17.12 1.39
N LEU A 144 -7.58 16.18 1.02
CA LEU A 144 -8.08 16.01 -0.34
C LEU A 144 -8.93 17.21 -0.78
N ASP A 145 -9.72 17.80 0.11
CA ASP A 145 -10.50 19.00 -0.18
C ASP A 145 -9.62 20.24 -0.31
N ARG A 146 -8.50 20.32 0.43
CA ARG A 146 -7.53 21.42 0.34
C ARG A 146 -6.73 21.39 -0.96
N PHE A 147 -6.43 20.20 -1.49
CA PHE A 147 -5.61 20.03 -2.70
C PHE A 147 -6.35 19.24 -3.81
N PRO A 148 -7.46 19.75 -4.35
CA PRO A 148 -8.32 19.03 -5.29
C PRO A 148 -7.64 18.73 -6.63
N ASN A 149 -6.59 19.47 -6.97
CA ASN A 149 -5.82 19.28 -8.21
C ASN A 149 -4.72 18.24 -8.09
N ALA A 150 -4.29 17.88 -6.89
CA ALA A 150 -3.31 16.83 -6.69
C ALA A 150 -3.83 15.48 -7.23
N LEU A 151 -2.91 14.65 -7.75
CA LEU A 151 -3.21 13.25 -7.98
C LEU A 151 -3.51 12.58 -6.63
N SER A 152 -4.67 11.93 -6.50
CA SER A 152 -5.02 11.27 -5.23
C SER A 152 -5.23 9.77 -5.42
N VAL A 153 -4.55 9.00 -4.56
CA VAL A 153 -4.57 7.54 -4.56
C VAL A 153 -4.99 7.03 -3.18
N LEU A 154 -6.03 6.23 -3.12
CA LEU A 154 -6.46 5.52 -1.91
C LEU A 154 -5.95 4.08 -1.96
N ASP A 155 -5.23 3.68 -0.92
CA ASP A 155 -4.99 2.27 -0.59
C ASP A 155 -6.17 1.74 0.25
N ALA A 156 -7.08 1.02 -0.39
CA ALA A 156 -8.28 0.49 0.26
C ALA A 156 -8.13 -1.01 0.54
N THR A 157 -7.57 -1.31 1.70
CA THR A 157 -7.39 -2.68 2.22
C THR A 157 -8.28 -2.96 3.44
N ILE A 158 -8.67 -1.92 4.17
CA ILE A 158 -9.47 -2.03 5.39
C ILE A 158 -10.88 -1.58 5.11
N MET A 159 -11.85 -2.49 5.31
CA MET A 159 -13.26 -2.22 5.07
C MET A 159 -13.91 -1.56 6.28
N THR A 160 -14.13 -0.24 6.19
CA THR A 160 -14.97 0.52 7.12
C THR A 160 -15.91 1.44 6.33
N ASN A 161 -17.02 1.85 6.93
CA ASN A 161 -17.93 2.81 6.29
C ASN A 161 -17.21 4.12 5.94
N SER A 162 -16.31 4.58 6.79
CA SER A 162 -15.54 5.81 6.58
C SER A 162 -14.58 5.70 5.38
N VAL A 163 -13.94 4.54 5.17
CA VAL A 163 -13.09 4.29 3.99
C VAL A 163 -13.93 4.22 2.72
N VAL A 164 -15.11 3.59 2.77
CA VAL A 164 -16.04 3.56 1.63
C VAL A 164 -16.49 4.97 1.22
N GLU A 165 -16.67 5.89 2.18
CA GLU A 165 -16.93 7.30 1.86
C GLU A 165 -15.72 8.00 1.24
N LEU A 166 -14.50 7.67 1.69
CA LEU A 166 -13.26 8.25 1.19
C LEU A 166 -13.02 7.95 -0.30
N ILE A 167 -13.52 6.80 -0.79
CA ILE A 167 -13.46 6.45 -2.22
C ILE A 167 -13.98 7.59 -3.10
N ARG A 168 -15.04 8.28 -2.70
CA ARG A 168 -15.65 9.39 -3.48
C ARG A 168 -14.77 10.63 -3.61
N LYS A 169 -13.73 10.73 -2.78
CA LYS A 169 -12.86 11.90 -2.67
C LYS A 169 -11.56 11.77 -3.46
N VAL A 170 -11.23 10.56 -3.94
CA VAL A 170 -9.96 10.31 -4.64
C VAL A 170 -10.16 10.15 -6.14
N LYS A 171 -9.09 10.39 -6.90
CA LYS A 171 -9.05 10.14 -8.36
C LYS A 171 -8.86 8.64 -8.65
N TYR A 172 -8.00 7.97 -7.90
CA TYR A 172 -7.69 6.55 -8.04
C TYR A 172 -7.92 5.81 -6.73
N ALA A 173 -8.64 4.70 -6.78
CA ALA A 173 -8.81 3.79 -5.64
C ALA A 173 -8.21 2.43 -6.00
N VAL A 174 -7.18 2.02 -5.26
CA VAL A 174 -6.55 0.71 -5.41
C VAL A 174 -7.11 -0.20 -4.32
N LEU A 175 -7.98 -1.12 -4.72
CA LEU A 175 -8.69 -2.03 -3.84
C LEU A 175 -8.02 -3.41 -3.86
N THR A 176 -8.12 -4.16 -2.76
CA THR A 176 -7.94 -5.62 -2.84
C THR A 176 -9.19 -6.28 -3.43
N GLN A 177 -9.07 -7.51 -3.91
CA GLN A 177 -10.20 -8.29 -4.38
C GLN A 177 -11.29 -8.38 -3.30
N GLU A 178 -10.90 -8.74 -2.08
CA GLU A 178 -11.80 -8.91 -0.94
C GLU A 178 -12.55 -7.60 -0.63
N PHE A 179 -11.85 -6.47 -0.66
CA PHE A 179 -12.47 -5.17 -0.45
C PHE A 179 -13.49 -4.85 -1.56
N ALA A 180 -13.13 -5.09 -2.81
CA ALA A 180 -14.01 -4.86 -3.96
C ALA A 180 -15.26 -5.77 -3.91
N GLU A 181 -15.09 -7.04 -3.53
CA GLU A 181 -16.18 -7.98 -3.32
C GLU A 181 -17.13 -7.53 -2.22
N MET A 182 -16.61 -7.07 -1.08
CA MET A 182 -17.43 -6.54 0.02
C MET A 182 -18.22 -5.30 -0.39
N VAL A 183 -17.60 -4.35 -1.11
CA VAL A 183 -18.26 -3.12 -1.57
C VAL A 183 -19.36 -3.41 -2.59
N THR A 184 -19.14 -4.40 -3.46
CA THR A 184 -20.05 -4.72 -4.56
C THR A 184 -21.03 -5.83 -4.21
N GLY A 185 -20.73 -6.70 -3.26
CA GLY A 185 -21.46 -7.94 -3.00
C GLY A 185 -21.30 -8.98 -4.11
N ILE A 186 -20.34 -8.81 -5.04
CA ILE A 186 -20.06 -9.75 -6.12
C ILE A 186 -18.79 -10.52 -5.76
N LYS A 187 -18.88 -11.84 -5.70
CA LYS A 187 -17.72 -12.72 -5.53
C LYS A 187 -17.06 -12.97 -6.88
N VAL A 188 -15.73 -12.90 -6.90
CA VAL A 188 -14.94 -13.18 -8.10
C VAL A 188 -14.80 -14.69 -8.26
N ASP A 189 -15.16 -15.16 -9.45
CA ASP A 189 -14.87 -16.51 -9.90
C ASP A 189 -13.97 -16.44 -11.14
N PHE A 190 -12.74 -16.92 -11.01
CA PHE A 190 -11.79 -16.90 -12.12
C PHE A 190 -12.12 -17.90 -13.25
N GLN A 191 -13.07 -18.81 -13.02
CA GLN A 191 -13.61 -19.69 -14.07
C GLN A 191 -14.73 -19.00 -14.85
N ASP A 192 -15.37 -17.98 -14.27
CA ASP A 192 -16.34 -17.11 -14.94
C ASP A 192 -15.85 -15.65 -14.99
N PRO A 193 -15.16 -15.25 -16.07
CA PRO A 193 -14.64 -13.89 -16.25
C PRO A 193 -15.71 -12.79 -16.18
N SER A 194 -17.00 -13.14 -16.40
CA SER A 194 -18.09 -12.16 -16.30
C SER A 194 -18.23 -11.57 -14.90
N THR A 195 -17.81 -12.31 -13.85
CA THR A 195 -17.81 -11.84 -12.46
C THR A 195 -16.88 -10.66 -12.25
N LEU A 196 -15.69 -10.64 -12.88
CA LEU A 196 -14.75 -9.51 -12.87
C LEU A 196 -15.36 -8.28 -13.54
N VAL A 197 -15.99 -8.49 -14.71
CA VAL A 197 -16.66 -7.40 -15.46
C VAL A 197 -17.79 -6.81 -14.63
N ASN A 198 -18.66 -7.65 -14.07
CA ASN A 198 -19.79 -7.24 -13.23
C ASN A 198 -19.34 -6.48 -11.97
N LEU A 199 -18.30 -6.97 -11.30
CA LEU A 199 -17.71 -6.32 -10.13
C LEU A 199 -17.21 -4.92 -10.49
N TYR A 200 -16.42 -4.79 -11.57
CA TYR A 200 -15.88 -3.51 -11.99
C TYR A 200 -16.96 -2.52 -12.42
N GLN A 201 -17.94 -2.97 -13.20
CA GLN A 201 -19.08 -2.14 -13.63
C GLN A 201 -19.90 -1.65 -12.43
N LYS A 202 -20.11 -2.49 -11.41
CA LYS A 202 -20.82 -2.10 -10.18
C LYS A 202 -20.04 -1.04 -9.39
N LEU A 203 -18.70 -1.14 -9.31
CA LEU A 203 -17.86 -0.09 -8.74
C LEU A 203 -18.00 1.23 -9.51
N LYS A 204 -17.85 1.22 -10.83
CA LYS A 204 -17.97 2.42 -11.67
C LYS A 204 -19.37 3.03 -11.63
N LYS A 205 -20.43 2.23 -11.59
CA LYS A 205 -21.82 2.72 -11.44
C LYS A 205 -22.03 3.44 -10.11
N ARG A 206 -21.40 2.96 -9.04
CA ARG A 206 -21.51 3.57 -7.68
C ARG A 206 -20.63 4.80 -7.51
N TYR A 207 -19.49 4.88 -8.23
CA TYR A 207 -18.45 5.91 -8.08
C TYR A 207 -17.96 6.40 -9.46
N LEU A 208 -18.79 7.16 -10.15
CA LEU A 208 -18.60 7.55 -11.55
C LEU A 208 -17.28 8.27 -11.86
N LYS A 209 -16.76 9.06 -10.89
CA LYS A 209 -15.57 9.90 -11.07
C LYS A 209 -14.26 9.23 -10.63
N VAL A 210 -14.33 8.01 -10.11
CA VAL A 210 -13.17 7.30 -9.55
C VAL A 210 -12.66 6.28 -10.56
N GLU A 211 -11.36 6.25 -10.75
CA GLU A 211 -10.71 5.17 -11.47
C GLU A 211 -10.29 4.06 -10.50
N PHE A 212 -10.69 2.84 -10.81
CA PHE A 212 -10.43 1.68 -9.96
C PHE A 212 -9.31 0.82 -10.50
N ILE A 213 -8.48 0.33 -9.57
CA ILE A 213 -7.55 -0.76 -9.79
C ILE A 213 -7.85 -1.78 -8.70
N VAL A 214 -8.16 -3.03 -9.09
CA VAL A 214 -8.42 -4.11 -8.13
C VAL A 214 -7.31 -5.14 -8.23
N THR A 215 -6.51 -5.29 -7.16
CA THR A 215 -5.44 -6.28 -7.10
C THR A 215 -6.03 -7.67 -6.88
N LEU A 216 -5.60 -8.65 -7.69
CA LEU A 216 -6.10 -10.02 -7.73
C LEU A 216 -5.02 -11.04 -7.31
N GLY A 217 -4.07 -10.62 -6.47
CA GLY A 217 -2.94 -11.44 -6.05
C GLY A 217 -2.13 -11.98 -7.23
N SER A 218 -1.89 -13.28 -7.27
CA SER A 218 -1.14 -13.95 -8.35
C SER A 218 -1.81 -13.86 -9.73
N LYS A 219 -3.06 -13.43 -9.82
CA LYS A 219 -3.79 -13.20 -11.08
C LYS A 219 -3.54 -11.81 -11.66
N GLY A 220 -2.84 -10.92 -10.92
CA GLY A 220 -2.49 -9.60 -11.40
C GLY A 220 -3.43 -8.49 -10.91
N ALA A 221 -3.87 -7.59 -11.78
CA ALA A 221 -4.75 -6.49 -11.39
C ALA A 221 -5.76 -6.14 -12.49
N LEU A 222 -7.00 -5.88 -12.06
CA LEU A 222 -8.13 -5.47 -12.88
C LEU A 222 -8.21 -3.95 -12.92
N TYR A 223 -8.41 -3.38 -14.10
CA TYR A 223 -8.57 -1.94 -14.35
C TYR A 223 -9.41 -1.69 -15.59
N SER A 224 -9.66 -0.44 -15.93
CA SER A 224 -10.34 -0.06 -17.16
C SER A 224 -9.57 1.06 -17.87
N ILE A 225 -9.49 0.97 -19.18
CA ILE A 225 -8.98 2.02 -20.07
C ILE A 225 -9.88 2.09 -21.31
N ASN A 226 -10.25 3.31 -21.72
CA ASN A 226 -11.16 3.54 -22.87
C ASN A 226 -12.47 2.73 -22.77
N ASN A 227 -13.05 2.65 -21.58
CA ASN A 227 -14.24 1.84 -21.25
C ASN A 227 -14.09 0.32 -21.45
N GLN A 228 -12.86 -0.15 -21.66
CA GLN A 228 -12.57 -1.58 -21.72
C GLN A 228 -11.99 -2.05 -20.39
N ILE A 229 -12.61 -3.07 -19.82
CA ILE A 229 -12.14 -3.71 -18.58
C ILE A 229 -11.06 -4.72 -18.96
N LYS A 230 -9.90 -4.62 -18.34
CA LYS A 230 -8.70 -5.42 -18.62
C LYS A 230 -8.10 -5.97 -17.33
N VAL A 231 -7.39 -7.07 -17.46
CA VAL A 231 -6.54 -7.62 -16.40
C VAL A 231 -5.09 -7.59 -16.89
N SER A 232 -4.21 -6.91 -16.13
CA SER A 232 -2.77 -7.07 -16.32
C SER A 232 -2.30 -8.26 -15.50
N PRO A 233 -1.58 -9.23 -16.09
CA PRO A 233 -1.08 -10.38 -15.35
C PRO A 233 -0.01 -9.97 -14.33
N SER A 234 0.14 -10.75 -13.26
CA SER A 234 1.27 -10.61 -12.35
C SER A 234 2.57 -11.10 -13.01
N LEU A 235 3.70 -10.52 -12.60
CA LEU A 235 5.01 -11.04 -12.98
C LEU A 235 5.22 -12.43 -12.32
N LYS A 236 5.58 -13.43 -13.13
CA LYS A 236 5.88 -14.78 -12.63
C LYS A 236 7.29 -14.82 -12.06
N VAL A 237 7.40 -15.09 -10.78
CA VAL A 237 8.68 -15.19 -10.05
C VAL A 237 8.61 -16.31 -9.02
N GLU A 238 9.77 -16.76 -8.58
CA GLU A 238 9.88 -17.57 -7.35
C GLU A 238 9.63 -16.67 -6.14
N VAL A 239 8.69 -17.07 -5.28
CA VAL A 239 8.22 -16.26 -4.17
C VAL A 239 8.99 -16.60 -2.90
N VAL A 240 9.67 -15.59 -2.33
CA VAL A 240 10.39 -15.68 -1.05
C VAL A 240 9.54 -15.08 0.09
N ASP A 241 8.97 -13.89 -0.15
CA ASP A 241 8.15 -13.18 0.85
C ASP A 241 7.09 -12.32 0.14
N LYS A 242 5.84 -12.40 0.61
CA LYS A 242 4.73 -11.61 0.07
C LYS A 242 4.50 -10.28 0.82
N ASN A 243 5.19 -10.10 1.94
CA ASN A 243 5.00 -8.92 2.78
C ASN A 243 5.37 -7.62 2.04
N GLY A 244 4.48 -6.63 2.08
CA GLY A 244 4.70 -5.31 1.48
C GLY A 244 4.52 -5.23 -0.04
N SER A 245 4.38 -6.36 -0.75
CA SER A 245 4.23 -6.37 -2.22
C SER A 245 3.05 -5.53 -2.73
N GLY A 246 1.93 -5.55 -2.00
CA GLY A 246 0.77 -4.71 -2.29
C GLY A 246 1.04 -3.21 -2.14
N ASN A 247 1.85 -2.80 -1.15
CA ASN A 247 2.23 -1.39 -0.98
C ASN A 247 3.19 -0.93 -2.07
N ILE A 248 4.12 -1.81 -2.50
CA ILE A 248 5.04 -1.55 -3.61
C ILE A 248 4.26 -1.42 -4.93
N PHE A 249 3.24 -2.26 -5.16
CA PHE A 249 2.31 -2.10 -6.29
C PHE A 249 1.70 -0.70 -6.31
N ARG A 250 1.11 -0.26 -5.18
CA ARG A 250 0.45 1.06 -5.07
C ARG A 250 1.40 2.23 -5.22
N ALA A 251 2.61 2.08 -4.68
CA ALA A 251 3.66 3.08 -4.87
C ALA A 251 4.05 3.22 -6.35
N ALA A 252 4.21 2.10 -7.08
CA ALA A 252 4.51 2.12 -8.51
C ALA A 252 3.37 2.71 -9.35
N VAL A 253 2.13 2.43 -8.97
CA VAL A 253 0.94 3.08 -9.59
C VAL A 253 1.00 4.59 -9.37
N ALA A 254 1.15 5.06 -8.13
CA ALA A 254 1.21 6.49 -7.81
C ALA A 254 2.39 7.18 -8.52
N HIS A 255 3.57 6.55 -8.50
CA HIS A 255 4.77 7.04 -9.18
C HIS A 255 4.57 7.19 -10.69
N THR A 256 4.00 6.19 -11.35
CA THR A 256 3.78 6.22 -12.79
C THR A 256 2.77 7.27 -13.19
N LEU A 257 1.65 7.36 -12.46
CA LEU A 257 0.60 8.33 -12.74
C LEU A 257 1.06 9.77 -12.54
N VAL A 258 1.83 10.08 -11.48
CA VAL A 258 2.32 11.44 -11.23
C VAL A 258 3.36 11.89 -12.25
N HIS A 259 4.03 10.94 -12.93
CA HIS A 259 4.92 11.22 -14.06
C HIS A 259 4.21 11.25 -15.41
N GLY A 260 2.86 11.29 -15.44
CA GLY A 260 2.06 11.43 -16.66
C GLY A 260 1.81 10.11 -17.41
N GLY A 261 2.11 8.96 -16.81
CA GLY A 261 1.73 7.65 -17.36
C GLY A 261 0.22 7.44 -17.25
N ASP A 262 -0.37 6.69 -18.20
CA ASP A 262 -1.76 6.28 -18.12
C ASP A 262 -1.99 5.14 -17.11
N ILE A 263 -3.26 4.79 -16.87
CA ILE A 263 -3.63 3.74 -15.92
C ILE A 263 -3.11 2.36 -16.37
N GLU A 264 -3.04 2.07 -17.65
CA GLU A 264 -2.54 0.79 -18.17
C GLU A 264 -1.05 0.63 -17.84
N LYS A 265 -0.24 1.65 -18.15
CA LYS A 265 1.18 1.67 -17.80
C LYS A 265 1.37 1.59 -16.29
N ALA A 266 0.58 2.35 -15.52
CA ALA A 266 0.67 2.35 -14.06
C ALA A 266 0.40 0.97 -13.46
N VAL A 267 -0.62 0.26 -13.93
CA VAL A 267 -0.95 -1.10 -13.48
C VAL A 267 0.14 -2.10 -13.87
N LYS A 268 0.66 -2.03 -15.09
CA LYS A 268 1.75 -2.90 -15.57
C LYS A 268 3.02 -2.69 -14.72
N MET A 269 3.42 -1.43 -14.48
CA MET A 269 4.54 -1.09 -13.62
C MET A 269 4.32 -1.57 -12.18
N GLY A 270 3.08 -1.47 -11.67
CA GLY A 270 2.69 -2.00 -10.37
C GLY A 270 2.85 -3.53 -10.27
N CYS A 271 2.36 -4.27 -11.27
CA CYS A 271 2.51 -5.73 -11.34
C CYS A 271 3.98 -6.16 -11.37
N ILE A 272 4.82 -5.44 -12.12
CA ILE A 272 6.26 -5.69 -12.20
C ILE A 272 6.94 -5.40 -10.86
N ALA A 273 6.75 -4.20 -10.31
CA ALA A 273 7.39 -3.79 -9.06
C ALA A 273 7.01 -4.71 -7.90
N SER A 274 5.72 -5.05 -7.78
CA SER A 274 5.22 -6.02 -6.82
C SER A 274 5.85 -7.41 -7.04
N GLY A 275 5.89 -7.89 -8.28
CA GLY A 275 6.48 -9.21 -8.59
C GLY A 275 7.98 -9.27 -8.29
N LEU A 276 8.75 -8.23 -8.63
CA LEU A 276 10.18 -8.15 -8.30
C LEU A 276 10.43 -8.18 -6.79
N SER A 277 9.57 -7.53 -6.01
CA SER A 277 9.70 -7.50 -4.55
C SER A 277 9.51 -8.86 -3.89
N LEU A 278 8.76 -9.78 -4.51
CA LEU A 278 8.52 -11.12 -3.96
C LEU A 278 9.78 -11.99 -3.83
N LYS A 279 10.89 -11.57 -4.45
CA LYS A 279 12.17 -12.33 -4.48
C LYS A 279 13.04 -12.14 -3.23
N GLN A 280 12.65 -11.27 -2.30
CA GLN A 280 13.44 -10.91 -1.12
C GLN A 280 12.55 -10.73 0.11
N TYR A 281 13.12 -10.99 1.29
CA TYR A 281 12.43 -10.76 2.56
C TYR A 281 12.29 -9.27 2.89
N GLY A 282 11.14 -8.90 3.47
CA GLY A 282 10.86 -7.62 4.11
C GLY A 282 10.33 -6.54 3.17
N ALA A 283 9.32 -5.82 3.64
CA ALA A 283 8.55 -4.84 2.87
C ALA A 283 9.37 -3.63 2.36
N ARG A 284 10.47 -3.26 3.04
CA ARG A 284 11.33 -2.12 2.66
C ARG A 284 12.65 -2.53 2.01
N THR A 285 13.16 -3.69 2.37
CA THR A 285 14.39 -4.25 1.80
C THR A 285 14.19 -4.78 0.39
N SER A 286 13.01 -5.31 0.10
CA SER A 286 12.63 -5.88 -1.20
C SER A 286 12.21 -4.86 -2.27
N ILE A 287 12.22 -3.55 -1.97
CA ILE A 287 11.82 -2.52 -2.94
C ILE A 287 12.79 -2.51 -4.12
N PRO A 288 12.33 -2.86 -5.35
CA PRO A 288 13.17 -2.85 -6.54
C PRO A 288 13.58 -1.42 -6.93
N THR A 289 14.66 -1.28 -7.65
CA THR A 289 15.06 0.00 -8.26
C THR A 289 14.14 0.36 -9.44
N LEU A 290 14.06 1.65 -9.77
CA LEU A 290 13.32 2.09 -10.97
C LEU A 290 13.90 1.50 -12.26
N GLU A 291 15.19 1.28 -12.28
CA GLU A 291 15.88 0.68 -13.43
C GLU A 291 15.45 -0.77 -13.63
N GLU A 292 15.46 -1.59 -12.56
CA GLU A 292 14.95 -2.97 -12.62
C GLU A 292 13.50 -3.03 -13.10
N ILE A 293 12.64 -2.13 -12.59
CA ILE A 293 11.23 -2.06 -13.02
C ILE A 293 11.12 -1.70 -14.49
N LYS A 294 11.85 -0.69 -14.98
CA LYS A 294 11.85 -0.24 -16.38
C LYS A 294 12.37 -1.33 -17.32
N ASN A 295 13.52 -1.92 -17.00
CA ASN A 295 14.11 -2.98 -17.81
C ASN A 295 13.16 -4.19 -17.91
N THR A 296 12.51 -4.57 -16.80
CA THR A 296 11.53 -5.65 -16.80
C THR A 296 10.28 -5.27 -17.60
N TYR A 297 9.85 -4.01 -17.55
CA TYR A 297 8.72 -3.53 -18.36
C TYR A 297 9.03 -3.64 -19.86
N GLU A 298 10.18 -3.18 -20.32
CA GLU A 298 10.62 -3.23 -21.73
C GLU A 298 10.78 -4.65 -22.25
N GLN A 299 11.09 -5.62 -21.37
CA GLN A 299 11.19 -7.04 -21.75
C GLN A 299 9.82 -7.73 -21.89
N ASN A 300 8.78 -7.23 -21.25
CA ASN A 300 7.47 -7.90 -21.19
C ASN A 300 6.38 -7.19 -22.02
N TYR A 301 6.58 -5.94 -22.42
CA TYR A 301 5.62 -5.12 -23.15
C TYR A 301 6.27 -4.28 -24.26
#